data_d1893f314da03cde40adf39ce4ad9d45
#
_entry.id   d1893f314da03cde40adf39ce4ad9d45
#
_cell.length_a   1.000
_cell.length_b   1.000
_cell.length_c   1.000
_cell.angle_alpha   90.00
_cell.angle_beta   90.00
_cell.angle_gamma   90.00
#
_symmetry.space_group_name_H-M   'P 1'
#
loop_
_entity.id
_entity.type
_entity.pdbx_description
1 polymer ?
#
loop_
_entity_poly.entity_id
_entity_poly.type
_entity_poly.pdbx_seq_one_letter_code
_entity_poly.pdbx_strand_id
1 'polypeptide(L)'
;REAVRIVREGGADILMKGIINTDNLLHAILDKEKGLLPKGKVLTHLAVMQIPTYNKLLFFSDAAVIPRPTLQQRIEMIWYAIHTCRSFGIEQPRISLIHCTEKVSAKFPHSLDYVNIVELAEAGEFGNVIIDGPLDVRTSCEQASGSIKGIVSPIDGQADVLIFPNIESGNTFYKSVSLFANADMAGLLQGPVCPVVLPSRSDSGLSKYYSMAMACLTCK
;
A
#
# COMPACT_ATOMS: atom_id res chain seq x y z
N ARG A 1 10.28 8.80 21.11
CA ARG A 1 9.53 8.08 22.20
C ARG A 1 8.46 8.96 22.83
N GLU A 2 8.74 10.21 23.18
CA GLU A 2 7.76 11.10 23.79
C GLU A 2 6.53 11.32 22.92
N ALA A 3 6.69 11.59 21.62
CA ALA A 3 5.56 11.73 20.70
C ALA A 3 4.71 10.45 20.60
N VAL A 4 5.34 9.27 20.63
CA VAL A 4 4.65 7.97 20.65
C VAL A 4 3.84 7.82 21.95
N ARG A 5 4.40 8.26 23.11
CA ARG A 5 3.70 8.24 24.37
C ARG A 5 2.45 9.15 24.34
N ILE A 6 2.60 10.37 23.83
CA ILE A 6 1.49 11.35 23.73
C ILE A 6 0.33 10.78 22.91
N VAL A 7 0.63 10.21 21.74
CA VAL A 7 -0.40 9.56 20.89
C VAL A 7 -1.07 8.39 21.60
N ARG A 8 -0.28 7.52 22.23
CA ARG A 8 -0.81 6.35 22.95
C ARG A 8 -1.74 6.74 24.11
N GLU A 9 -1.48 7.87 24.75
CA GLU A 9 -2.29 8.42 25.86
C GLU A 9 -3.47 9.26 25.35
N GLY A 10 -3.73 9.32 24.03
CA GLY A 10 -4.84 10.06 23.44
C GLY A 10 -4.62 11.57 23.35
N GLY A 11 -3.37 12.03 23.53
CA GLY A 11 -3.03 13.46 23.42
C GLY A 11 -2.81 13.96 21.98
N ALA A 12 -2.82 13.06 20.99
CA ALA A 12 -2.76 13.38 19.57
C ALA A 12 -3.31 12.23 18.73
N ASP A 13 -3.91 12.54 17.59
CA ASP A 13 -4.59 11.60 16.70
C ASP A 13 -3.70 11.14 15.52
N ILE A 14 -2.66 11.88 15.19
CA ILE A 14 -1.76 11.62 14.06
C ILE A 14 -0.31 11.79 14.52
N LEU A 15 0.56 10.89 14.09
CA LEU A 15 2.00 10.99 14.30
C LEU A 15 2.72 11.29 12.99
N MET A 16 3.48 12.38 12.91
CA MET A 16 4.29 12.70 11.74
C MET A 16 5.77 12.70 12.05
N LYS A 17 6.56 12.03 11.20
CA LYS A 17 8.03 12.07 11.25
C LYS A 17 8.56 13.42 10.78
N GLY A 18 9.42 14.03 11.59
CA GLY A 18 10.26 15.17 11.18
C GLY A 18 11.62 14.71 10.63
N ILE A 19 12.69 15.34 11.12
CA ILE A 19 14.08 15.09 10.66
C ILE A 19 14.67 13.77 11.21
N ILE A 20 14.07 13.19 12.24
CA ILE A 20 14.55 11.95 12.88
C ILE A 20 14.77 10.83 11.86
N ASN A 21 15.75 9.96 12.10
CA ASN A 21 15.97 8.77 11.28
C ASN A 21 14.75 7.84 11.35
N THR A 22 14.40 7.24 10.21
CA THR A 22 13.26 6.32 10.08
C THR A 22 13.36 5.17 11.07
N ASP A 23 14.54 4.54 11.21
CA ASP A 23 14.74 3.40 12.12
C ASP A 23 14.38 3.76 13.57
N ASN A 24 14.79 4.94 14.04
CA ASN A 24 14.49 5.40 15.40
C ASN A 24 12.98 5.56 15.64
N LEU A 25 12.24 6.03 14.63
CA LEU A 25 10.79 6.12 14.71
C LEU A 25 10.14 4.74 14.68
N LEU A 26 10.56 3.89 13.73
CA LEU A 26 10.03 2.53 13.62
C LEU A 26 10.28 1.72 14.90
N HIS A 27 11.47 1.81 15.49
CA HIS A 27 11.75 1.18 16.78
C HIS A 27 10.80 1.65 17.90
N ALA A 28 10.45 2.95 17.92
CA ALA A 28 9.52 3.47 18.91
C ALA A 28 8.08 3.02 18.68
N ILE A 29 7.65 2.90 17.40
CA ILE A 29 6.32 2.41 17.03
C ILE A 29 6.17 0.90 17.32
N LEU A 30 7.23 0.12 17.05
CA LEU A 30 7.27 -1.33 17.18
C LEU A 30 7.58 -1.81 18.60
N ASP A 31 7.82 -0.91 19.55
CA ASP A 31 8.04 -1.27 20.96
C ASP A 31 6.84 -2.07 21.48
N LYS A 32 7.09 -3.27 22.02
CA LYS A 32 6.03 -4.21 22.40
C LYS A 32 5.17 -3.74 23.58
N GLU A 33 5.73 -2.88 24.44
CA GLU A 33 5.05 -2.40 25.64
C GLU A 33 4.53 -0.97 25.49
N LYS A 34 5.31 -0.13 24.78
CA LYS A 34 5.13 1.32 24.72
C LYS A 34 4.88 1.85 23.30
N GLY A 35 4.85 0.96 22.31
CA GLY A 35 4.66 1.32 20.90
C GLY A 35 3.19 1.56 20.54
N LEU A 36 2.98 1.73 19.24
CA LEU A 36 1.65 2.01 18.65
C LEU A 36 1.10 0.84 17.83
N LEU A 37 1.88 -0.22 17.59
CA LEU A 37 1.43 -1.37 16.81
C LEU A 37 0.76 -2.40 17.73
N PRO A 38 -0.55 -2.68 17.58
CA PRO A 38 -1.22 -3.70 18.36
C PRO A 38 -0.64 -5.09 18.11
N LYS A 39 -0.68 -5.94 19.12
CA LYS A 39 -0.19 -7.32 19.02
C LYS A 39 -0.89 -8.07 17.88
N GLY A 40 -0.12 -8.73 17.04
CA GLY A 40 -0.62 -9.50 15.90
C GLY A 40 -0.91 -8.68 14.64
N LYS A 41 -0.80 -7.36 14.70
CA LYS A 41 -0.93 -6.49 13.53
C LYS A 41 0.38 -6.36 12.77
N VAL A 42 0.28 -6.06 11.49
CA VAL A 42 1.39 -5.90 10.56
C VAL A 42 1.65 -4.41 10.34
N LEU A 43 2.90 -3.98 10.46
CA LEU A 43 3.31 -2.66 10.04
C LEU A 43 3.66 -2.69 8.55
N THR A 44 3.03 -1.85 7.74
CA THR A 44 3.30 -1.73 6.30
C THR A 44 3.19 -0.28 5.85
N HIS A 45 3.66 0.03 4.66
CA HIS A 45 3.54 1.36 4.06
C HIS A 45 2.56 1.31 2.89
N LEU A 46 1.52 2.13 2.96
CA LEU A 46 0.58 2.36 1.86
C LEU A 46 0.79 3.76 1.31
N ALA A 47 1.09 3.86 0.04
CA ALA A 47 1.20 5.12 -0.68
C ALA A 47 0.03 5.28 -1.65
N VAL A 48 -0.27 6.52 -1.98
CA VAL A 48 -1.20 6.92 -3.05
C VAL A 48 -0.50 7.93 -3.94
N MET A 49 -0.76 7.86 -5.22
CA MET A 49 -0.23 8.79 -6.20
C MET A 49 -1.29 9.24 -7.20
N GLN A 50 -1.15 10.49 -7.63
CA GLN A 50 -1.82 11.03 -8.80
C GLN A 50 -0.79 11.12 -9.93
N ILE A 51 -0.97 10.28 -10.94
CA ILE A 51 -0.11 10.24 -12.13
C ILE A 51 -0.83 10.99 -13.25
N PRO A 52 -0.22 12.00 -13.90
CA PRO A 52 -0.91 12.80 -14.93
C PRO A 52 -1.49 12.00 -16.10
N THR A 53 -0.92 10.82 -16.39
CA THR A 53 -1.35 9.92 -17.45
C THR A 53 -2.30 8.81 -16.99
N TYR A 54 -2.68 8.79 -15.71
CA TYR A 54 -3.63 7.83 -15.15
C TYR A 54 -4.86 8.56 -14.59
N ASN A 55 -6.03 8.14 -14.99
CA ASN A 55 -7.28 8.92 -14.80
C ASN A 55 -7.86 8.89 -13.38
N LYS A 56 -7.20 8.24 -12.43
CA LYS A 56 -7.62 8.12 -11.03
C LYS A 56 -6.43 8.02 -10.09
N LEU A 57 -6.70 8.10 -8.78
CA LEU A 57 -5.67 7.83 -7.77
C LEU A 57 -5.24 6.36 -7.84
N LEU A 58 -3.95 6.13 -7.71
CA LEU A 58 -3.37 4.79 -7.68
C LEU A 58 -2.70 4.56 -6.33
N PHE A 59 -3.21 3.61 -5.57
CA PHE A 59 -2.65 3.17 -4.29
C PHE A 59 -1.65 2.04 -4.51
N PHE A 60 -0.68 1.90 -3.62
CA PHE A 60 0.25 0.76 -3.68
C PHE A 60 0.94 0.47 -2.35
N SER A 61 1.30 -0.78 -2.15
CA SER A 61 1.98 -1.31 -0.95
C SER A 61 2.82 -2.55 -1.33
N ASP A 62 3.92 -2.88 -0.66
CA ASP A 62 4.69 -2.11 0.31
C ASP A 62 5.92 -1.51 -0.40
N ALA A 63 6.29 -0.29 -0.04
CA ALA A 63 7.42 0.39 -0.65
C ALA A 63 8.52 0.81 0.35
N ALA A 64 8.33 0.53 1.68
CA ALA A 64 9.21 1.12 2.67
C ALA A 64 9.44 0.30 3.97
N VAL A 65 8.69 -0.78 4.22
CA VAL A 65 8.70 -1.47 5.53
C VAL A 65 9.00 -2.95 5.42
N ILE A 66 8.21 -3.72 4.64
CA ILE A 66 8.30 -5.18 4.61
C ILE A 66 9.17 -5.65 3.44
N PRO A 67 10.37 -6.20 3.68
CA PRO A 67 11.24 -6.63 2.59
C PRO A 67 10.58 -7.69 1.70
N ARG A 68 10.05 -8.74 2.29
CA ARG A 68 9.35 -9.86 1.58
C ARG A 68 8.13 -10.27 2.40
N PRO A 69 6.94 -9.78 2.06
CA PRO A 69 5.74 -10.11 2.80
C PRO A 69 5.41 -11.61 2.70
N THR A 70 5.01 -12.21 3.79
CA THR A 70 4.38 -13.54 3.82
C THR A 70 2.94 -13.46 3.30
N LEU A 71 2.31 -14.61 3.04
CA LEU A 71 0.89 -14.66 2.66
C LEU A 71 0.01 -13.88 3.66
N GLN A 72 0.17 -14.14 4.95
CA GLN A 72 -0.62 -13.45 5.99
C GLN A 72 -0.38 -11.94 6.00
N GLN A 73 0.86 -11.51 5.82
CA GLN A 73 1.18 -10.07 5.73
C GLN A 73 0.55 -9.43 4.50
N ARG A 74 0.53 -10.12 3.33
CA ARG A 74 -0.17 -9.63 2.13
C ARG A 74 -1.67 -9.49 2.35
N ILE A 75 -2.30 -10.44 3.04
CA ILE A 75 -3.71 -10.36 3.40
C ILE A 75 -3.98 -9.12 4.26
N GLU A 76 -3.16 -8.85 5.27
CA GLU A 76 -3.28 -7.62 6.08
C GLU A 76 -3.05 -6.34 5.26
N MET A 77 -2.04 -6.33 4.36
CA MET A 77 -1.79 -5.20 3.44
C MET A 77 -3.01 -4.91 2.57
N ILE A 78 -3.67 -5.96 2.06
CA ILE A 78 -4.90 -5.85 1.26
C ILE A 78 -6.04 -5.25 2.10
N TRP A 79 -6.24 -5.70 3.32
CA TRP A 79 -7.24 -5.15 4.22
C TRP A 79 -7.01 -3.65 4.49
N TYR A 80 -5.76 -3.25 4.74
CA TYR A 80 -5.43 -1.83 4.93
C TYR A 80 -5.71 -1.01 3.67
N ALA A 81 -5.38 -1.54 2.49
CA ALA A 81 -5.66 -0.89 1.23
C ALA A 81 -7.17 -0.72 0.99
N ILE A 82 -7.97 -1.76 1.25
CA ILE A 82 -9.45 -1.70 1.15
C ILE A 82 -10.01 -0.62 2.07
N HIS A 83 -9.62 -0.60 3.34
CA HIS A 83 -10.09 0.41 4.29
C HIS A 83 -9.71 1.82 3.87
N THR A 84 -8.46 2.00 3.41
CA THR A 84 -8.02 3.31 2.92
C THR A 84 -8.78 3.72 1.66
N CYS A 85 -8.94 2.85 0.67
CA CYS A 85 -9.72 3.14 -0.54
C CYS A 85 -11.14 3.60 -0.21
N ARG A 86 -11.81 2.93 0.74
CA ARG A 86 -13.15 3.31 1.20
C ARG A 86 -13.17 4.69 1.87
N SER A 87 -12.14 5.05 2.63
CA SER A 87 -12.01 6.42 3.17
C SER A 87 -11.87 7.48 2.07
N PHE A 88 -11.46 7.09 0.86
CA PHE A 88 -11.42 7.94 -0.34
C PHE A 88 -12.68 7.83 -1.22
N GLY A 89 -13.72 7.14 -0.76
CA GLY A 89 -14.98 6.96 -1.49
C GLY A 89 -14.95 5.86 -2.56
N ILE A 90 -13.91 5.02 -2.57
CA ILE A 90 -13.81 3.87 -3.48
C ILE A 90 -14.40 2.64 -2.78
N GLU A 91 -15.68 2.39 -3.00
CA GLU A 91 -16.43 1.33 -2.30
C GLU A 91 -16.06 -0.09 -2.74
N GLN A 92 -15.68 -0.27 -4.01
CA GLN A 92 -15.26 -1.54 -4.60
C GLN A 92 -13.87 -1.38 -5.25
N PRO A 93 -12.79 -1.38 -4.47
CA PRO A 93 -11.45 -1.23 -5.04
C PRO A 93 -11.04 -2.43 -5.89
N ARG A 94 -10.35 -2.15 -7.00
CA ARG A 94 -9.71 -3.12 -7.88
C ARG A 94 -8.26 -3.27 -7.48
N ILE A 95 -7.90 -4.42 -6.93
CA ILE A 95 -6.58 -4.70 -6.35
C ILE A 95 -5.82 -5.67 -7.23
N SER A 96 -4.72 -5.23 -7.79
CA SER A 96 -3.84 -6.04 -8.62
C SER A 96 -2.64 -6.56 -7.82
N LEU A 97 -2.41 -7.88 -7.89
CA LEU A 97 -1.27 -8.54 -7.26
C LEU A 97 -0.10 -8.57 -8.26
N ILE A 98 0.88 -7.71 -8.03
CA ILE A 98 1.91 -7.38 -9.02
C ILE A 98 2.99 -8.45 -9.16
N HIS A 99 3.24 -8.80 -10.41
CA HIS A 99 4.33 -9.69 -10.82
C HIS A 99 4.92 -9.22 -12.16
N CYS A 100 6.00 -9.82 -12.60
CA CYS A 100 6.62 -9.53 -13.91
C CYS A 100 5.96 -10.28 -15.09
N THR A 101 5.03 -11.17 -14.80
CA THR A 101 4.28 -11.98 -15.80
C THR A 101 2.97 -12.47 -15.18
N GLU A 102 2.01 -12.81 -16.02
CA GLU A 102 0.70 -13.34 -15.61
C GLU A 102 0.72 -14.86 -15.33
N LYS A 103 1.92 -15.46 -15.25
CA LYS A 103 2.09 -16.91 -15.04
C LYS A 103 2.47 -17.21 -13.59
N VAL A 104 1.72 -18.10 -12.96
CA VAL A 104 2.06 -18.68 -11.67
C VAL A 104 3.25 -19.65 -11.82
N SER A 105 4.24 -19.55 -10.95
CA SER A 105 5.42 -20.41 -10.99
C SER A 105 6.07 -20.58 -9.62
N ALA A 106 6.45 -21.79 -9.28
CA ALA A 106 7.20 -22.11 -8.06
C ALA A 106 8.57 -21.41 -7.98
N LYS A 107 9.12 -20.92 -9.10
CA LYS A 107 10.32 -20.07 -9.11
C LYS A 107 10.09 -18.73 -8.42
N PHE A 108 8.84 -18.31 -8.31
CA PHE A 108 8.39 -17.09 -7.67
C PHE A 108 7.33 -17.42 -6.62
N PRO A 109 7.72 -17.83 -5.40
CA PRO A 109 6.79 -18.34 -4.38
C PRO A 109 5.60 -17.42 -4.09
N HIS A 110 5.78 -16.10 -4.16
CA HIS A 110 4.69 -15.14 -3.99
C HIS A 110 3.58 -15.28 -5.05
N SER A 111 3.87 -15.82 -6.23
CA SER A 111 2.83 -16.07 -7.24
C SER A 111 1.88 -17.20 -6.82
N LEU A 112 2.34 -18.14 -6.00
CA LEU A 112 1.50 -19.17 -5.40
C LEU A 112 0.61 -18.57 -4.30
N ASP A 113 1.15 -17.65 -3.49
CA ASP A 113 0.37 -16.91 -2.50
C ASP A 113 -0.77 -16.10 -3.17
N TYR A 114 -0.54 -15.58 -4.37
CA TYR A 114 -1.54 -14.82 -5.11
C TYR A 114 -2.74 -15.67 -5.51
N VAL A 115 -2.54 -16.92 -5.90
CA VAL A 115 -3.65 -17.86 -6.15
C VAL A 115 -4.54 -17.98 -4.91
N ASN A 116 -3.93 -18.22 -3.75
CA ASN A 116 -4.67 -18.34 -2.48
C ASN A 116 -5.44 -17.04 -2.16
N ILE A 117 -4.85 -15.86 -2.44
CA ILE A 117 -5.51 -14.57 -2.18
C ILE A 117 -6.70 -14.37 -3.12
N VAL A 118 -6.57 -14.72 -4.39
CA VAL A 118 -7.68 -14.64 -5.38
C VAL A 118 -8.81 -15.58 -4.98
N GLU A 119 -8.51 -16.82 -4.60
CA GLU A 119 -9.50 -17.78 -4.10
C GLU A 119 -10.25 -17.24 -2.86
N LEU A 120 -9.55 -16.61 -1.91
CA LEU A 120 -10.18 -15.96 -0.75
C LEU A 120 -11.09 -14.80 -1.17
N ALA A 121 -10.69 -14.02 -2.18
CA ALA A 121 -11.50 -12.93 -2.70
C ALA A 121 -12.77 -13.44 -3.40
N GLU A 122 -12.67 -14.49 -4.21
CA GLU A 122 -13.80 -15.16 -4.86
C GLU A 122 -14.77 -15.79 -3.84
N ALA A 123 -14.23 -16.30 -2.71
CA ALA A 123 -15.02 -16.78 -1.58
C ALA A 123 -15.73 -15.66 -0.78
N GLY A 124 -15.44 -14.37 -1.10
CA GLY A 124 -16.04 -13.21 -0.44
C GLY A 124 -15.39 -12.79 0.87
N GLU A 125 -14.24 -13.36 1.23
CA GLU A 125 -13.55 -13.07 2.50
C GLU A 125 -13.16 -11.59 2.66
N PHE A 126 -12.92 -10.87 1.57
CA PHE A 126 -12.60 -9.43 1.59
C PHE A 126 -13.81 -8.51 1.40
N GLY A 127 -15.01 -9.08 1.27
CA GLY A 127 -16.24 -8.32 1.01
C GLY A 127 -16.29 -7.72 -0.40
N ASN A 128 -16.83 -6.51 -0.54
CA ASN A 128 -16.99 -5.86 -1.84
C ASN A 128 -15.64 -5.35 -2.38
N VAL A 129 -14.95 -6.17 -3.17
CA VAL A 129 -13.62 -5.91 -3.74
C VAL A 129 -13.43 -6.76 -5.00
N ILE A 130 -12.57 -6.31 -5.90
CA ILE A 130 -12.10 -7.11 -7.03
C ILE A 130 -10.60 -7.30 -6.83
N ILE A 131 -10.14 -8.55 -6.72
CA ILE A 131 -8.72 -8.89 -6.58
C ILE A 131 -8.33 -9.88 -7.66
N ASP A 132 -7.23 -9.63 -8.36
CA ASP A 132 -6.68 -10.55 -9.33
C ASP A 132 -5.15 -10.44 -9.44
N GLY A 133 -4.53 -11.48 -9.94
CA GLY A 133 -3.09 -11.61 -10.19
C GLY A 133 -2.64 -13.08 -10.23
N PRO A 134 -1.39 -13.31 -10.65
CA PRO A 134 -0.34 -12.32 -10.92
C PRO A 134 -0.60 -11.49 -12.20
N LEU A 135 -0.36 -10.19 -12.12
CA LEU A 135 -0.44 -9.27 -13.26
C LEU A 135 0.79 -8.35 -13.28
N ASP A 136 1.24 -7.94 -14.47
CA ASP A 136 2.21 -6.85 -14.53
C ASP A 136 1.54 -5.47 -14.37
N VAL A 137 2.34 -4.44 -14.12
CA VAL A 137 1.84 -3.07 -13.90
C VAL A 137 1.09 -2.56 -15.13
N ARG A 138 1.54 -2.91 -16.34
CA ARG A 138 0.91 -2.41 -17.55
C ARG A 138 -0.45 -3.05 -17.78
N THR A 139 -0.55 -4.36 -17.62
CA THR A 139 -1.82 -5.10 -17.69
C THR A 139 -2.79 -4.66 -16.58
N SER A 140 -2.26 -4.28 -15.43
CA SER A 140 -3.04 -3.77 -14.30
C SER A 140 -3.63 -2.38 -14.54
N CYS A 141 -2.95 -1.52 -15.32
CA CYS A 141 -3.28 -0.10 -15.44
C CYS A 141 -3.65 0.34 -16.87
N GLU A 142 -3.58 -0.55 -17.88
CA GLU A 142 -3.87 -0.25 -19.28
C GLU A 142 -4.69 -1.38 -19.89
N GLN A 143 -5.97 -1.11 -20.19
CA GLN A 143 -6.90 -2.10 -20.74
C GLN A 143 -6.41 -2.71 -22.07
N ALA A 144 -5.84 -1.89 -22.96
CA ALA A 144 -5.31 -2.34 -24.23
C ALA A 144 -4.21 -3.40 -24.07
N SER A 145 -3.40 -3.33 -23.04
CA SER A 145 -2.33 -4.28 -22.75
C SER A 145 -2.86 -5.69 -22.47
N GLY A 146 -3.93 -5.82 -21.68
CA GLY A 146 -4.59 -7.11 -21.44
C GLY A 146 -5.12 -7.72 -22.72
N SER A 147 -5.82 -6.92 -23.54
CA SER A 147 -6.36 -7.35 -24.83
C SER A 147 -5.26 -7.85 -25.80
N ILE A 148 -4.15 -7.12 -25.92
CA ILE A 148 -3.02 -7.50 -26.78
C ILE A 148 -2.38 -8.82 -26.34
N LYS A 149 -2.26 -9.03 -25.02
CA LYS A 149 -1.69 -10.25 -24.44
C LYS A 149 -2.66 -11.43 -24.37
N GLY A 150 -3.95 -11.21 -24.67
CA GLY A 150 -4.99 -12.23 -24.50
C GLY A 150 -5.25 -12.58 -23.03
N ILE A 151 -5.01 -11.65 -22.11
CA ILE A 151 -5.24 -11.81 -20.68
C ILE A 151 -6.66 -11.33 -20.35
N VAL A 152 -7.45 -12.20 -19.75
CA VAL A 152 -8.77 -11.86 -19.21
C VAL A 152 -8.63 -11.69 -17.70
N SER A 153 -8.87 -10.48 -17.22
CA SER A 153 -8.79 -10.14 -15.80
C SER A 153 -9.94 -9.21 -15.42
N PRO A 154 -10.60 -9.42 -14.27
CA PRO A 154 -11.62 -8.52 -13.78
C PRO A 154 -11.07 -7.14 -13.37
N ILE A 155 -9.76 -6.98 -13.28
CA ILE A 155 -9.11 -5.67 -13.09
C ILE A 155 -9.31 -4.77 -14.31
N ASP A 156 -9.28 -5.36 -15.51
CA ASP A 156 -9.56 -4.68 -16.78
C ASP A 156 -8.74 -3.40 -17.02
N GLY A 157 -7.46 -3.43 -16.63
CA GLY A 157 -6.57 -2.27 -16.76
C GLY A 157 -6.95 -1.05 -15.90
N GLN A 158 -7.80 -1.24 -14.88
CA GLN A 158 -8.40 -0.19 -14.06
C GLN A 158 -8.04 -0.36 -12.57
N ALA A 159 -6.82 -0.79 -12.25
CA ALA A 159 -6.40 -0.99 -10.88
C ALA A 159 -6.54 0.29 -10.04
N ASP A 160 -7.08 0.16 -8.84
CA ASP A 160 -7.04 1.18 -7.79
C ASP A 160 -5.84 0.96 -6.87
N VAL A 161 -5.45 -0.31 -6.69
CA VAL A 161 -4.37 -0.71 -5.78
C VAL A 161 -3.42 -1.68 -6.46
N LEU A 162 -2.12 -1.48 -6.26
CA LEU A 162 -1.05 -2.41 -6.65
C LEU A 162 -0.40 -2.99 -5.39
N ILE A 163 -0.43 -4.31 -5.22
CA ILE A 163 0.29 -5.01 -4.15
C ILE A 163 1.57 -5.60 -4.72
N PHE A 164 2.70 -5.07 -4.30
CA PHE A 164 4.02 -5.50 -4.78
C PHE A 164 4.52 -6.76 -4.07
N PRO A 165 5.29 -7.62 -4.76
CA PRO A 165 5.81 -8.87 -4.20
C PRO A 165 6.87 -8.67 -3.11
N ASN A 166 7.59 -7.57 -3.16
CA ASN A 166 8.70 -7.22 -2.26
C ASN A 166 8.95 -5.72 -2.25
N ILE A 167 9.71 -5.26 -1.24
CA ILE A 167 10.03 -3.84 -1.07
C ILE A 167 10.87 -3.27 -2.22
N GLU A 168 11.74 -4.08 -2.83
CA GLU A 168 12.62 -3.63 -3.91
C GLU A 168 11.78 -3.18 -5.13
N SER A 169 10.78 -3.98 -5.52
CA SER A 169 9.89 -3.62 -6.63
C SER A 169 8.99 -2.44 -6.29
N GLY A 170 8.38 -2.43 -5.11
CA GLY A 170 7.51 -1.32 -4.67
C GLY A 170 8.28 -0.01 -4.52
N ASN A 171 9.46 -0.03 -3.92
CA ASN A 171 10.30 1.16 -3.76
C ASN A 171 10.85 1.67 -5.10
N THR A 172 11.25 0.76 -5.99
CA THR A 172 11.69 1.13 -7.36
C THR A 172 10.54 1.79 -8.11
N PHE A 173 9.33 1.22 -8.07
CA PHE A 173 8.14 1.81 -8.67
C PHE A 173 7.87 3.21 -8.10
N TYR A 174 7.83 3.35 -6.77
CA TYR A 174 7.67 4.63 -6.08
C TYR A 174 8.62 5.69 -6.61
N LYS A 175 9.93 5.40 -6.61
CA LYS A 175 10.96 6.34 -7.03
C LYS A 175 10.89 6.67 -8.52
N SER A 176 10.63 5.66 -9.37
CA SER A 176 10.54 5.84 -10.82
C SER A 176 9.35 6.73 -11.21
N VAL A 177 8.18 6.49 -10.67
CA VAL A 177 6.98 7.28 -10.99
C VAL A 177 7.10 8.70 -10.44
N SER A 178 7.64 8.86 -9.23
CA SER A 178 7.90 10.19 -8.65
C SER A 178 8.87 11.01 -9.51
N LEU A 179 9.94 10.38 -10.01
CA LEU A 179 10.99 11.08 -10.76
C LEU A 179 10.60 11.33 -12.23
N PHE A 180 10.07 10.31 -12.89
CA PHE A 180 9.89 10.34 -14.36
C PHE A 180 8.48 10.71 -14.81
N ALA A 181 7.47 10.51 -13.98
CA ALA A 181 6.07 10.80 -14.30
C ALA A 181 5.52 12.05 -13.62
N ASN A 182 6.34 12.78 -12.85
CA ASN A 182 5.92 13.97 -12.10
C ASN A 182 4.65 13.73 -11.26
N ALA A 183 4.53 12.55 -10.66
CA ALA A 183 3.38 12.19 -9.86
C ALA A 183 3.38 12.91 -8.51
N ASP A 184 2.23 13.45 -8.14
CA ASP A 184 1.99 13.86 -6.76
C ASP A 184 1.77 12.64 -5.88
N MET A 185 2.32 12.67 -4.67
CA MET A 185 2.39 11.48 -3.82
C MET A 185 2.03 11.78 -2.37
N ALA A 186 1.39 10.81 -1.74
CA ALA A 186 1.19 10.77 -0.30
C ALA A 186 1.41 9.34 0.22
N GLY A 187 1.64 9.19 1.53
CA GLY A 187 1.80 7.86 2.11
C GLY A 187 1.73 7.84 3.61
N LEU A 188 1.28 6.70 4.13
CA LEU A 188 1.13 6.44 5.56
C LEU A 188 1.68 5.07 5.93
N LEU A 189 2.13 4.93 7.17
CA LEU A 189 2.25 3.61 7.79
C LEU A 189 0.87 3.12 8.20
N GLN A 190 0.58 1.89 7.89
CA GLN A 190 -0.64 1.17 8.25
C GLN A 190 -0.34 0.15 9.35
N GLY A 191 -1.34 -0.14 10.17
CA GLY A 191 -1.25 -1.07 11.29
C GLY A 191 -1.20 -0.44 12.67
N PRO A 192 -0.52 0.70 12.90
CA PRO A 192 -0.58 1.39 14.20
C PRO A 192 -2.00 1.85 14.57
N VAL A 193 -2.21 2.11 15.85
CA VAL A 193 -3.51 2.59 16.39
C VAL A 193 -3.92 3.98 15.89
N CYS A 194 -3.01 4.72 15.29
CA CYS A 194 -3.26 6.02 14.65
C CYS A 194 -2.51 6.08 13.31
N PRO A 195 -2.93 6.97 12.38
CA PRO A 195 -2.18 7.24 11.17
C PRO A 195 -0.77 7.76 11.49
N VAL A 196 0.24 7.20 10.81
CA VAL A 196 1.63 7.64 10.94
C VAL A 196 2.15 8.09 9.60
N VAL A 197 2.47 9.38 9.49
CA VAL A 197 3.04 9.99 8.29
C VAL A 197 4.56 9.82 8.30
N LEU A 198 5.11 9.11 7.30
CA LEU A 198 6.54 8.80 7.19
C LEU A 198 7.14 9.41 5.92
N PRO A 199 7.30 10.74 5.84
CA PRO A 199 7.85 11.38 4.65
C PRO A 199 9.33 11.05 4.47
N SER A 200 9.75 10.93 3.20
CA SER A 200 11.17 10.94 2.85
C SER A 200 11.76 12.34 3.06
N ARG A 201 13.07 12.42 3.30
CA ARG A 201 13.77 13.71 3.38
C ARG A 201 13.71 14.48 2.06
N SER A 202 13.65 13.76 0.94
CA SER A 202 13.57 14.32 -0.41
C SER A 202 12.14 14.66 -0.86
N ASP A 203 11.12 14.33 -0.07
CA ASP A 203 9.74 14.63 -0.45
C ASP A 203 9.47 16.14 -0.41
N SER A 204 8.70 16.61 -1.39
CA SER A 204 8.28 18.00 -1.48
C SER A 204 7.40 18.41 -0.29
N GLY A 205 7.26 19.72 -0.07
CA GLY A 205 6.29 20.25 0.90
C GLY A 205 4.85 19.80 0.59
N LEU A 206 4.52 19.72 -0.71
CA LEU A 206 3.21 19.29 -1.19
C LEU A 206 2.94 17.82 -0.88
N SER A 207 3.90 16.90 -1.11
CA SER A 207 3.77 15.49 -0.74
C SER A 207 3.58 15.30 0.76
N LYS A 208 4.26 16.11 1.58
CA LYS A 208 4.06 16.10 3.03
C LYS A 208 2.66 16.56 3.42
N TYR A 209 2.17 17.63 2.78
CA TYR A 209 0.81 18.14 2.98
C TYR A 209 -0.23 17.09 2.58
N TYR A 210 -0.10 16.45 1.42
CA TYR A 210 -1.02 15.39 0.99
C TYR A 210 -1.00 14.18 1.92
N SER A 211 0.16 13.81 2.46
CA SER A 211 0.26 12.73 3.44
C SER A 211 -0.47 13.06 4.75
N MET A 212 -0.42 14.32 5.20
CA MET A 212 -1.22 14.77 6.34
C MET A 212 -2.72 14.78 6.03
N ALA A 213 -3.12 15.24 4.84
CA ALA A 213 -4.52 15.20 4.41
C ALA A 213 -5.04 13.75 4.35
N MET A 214 -4.25 12.83 3.79
CA MET A 214 -4.55 11.38 3.79
C MET A 214 -4.70 10.85 5.23
N ALA A 215 -3.83 11.25 6.15
CA ALA A 215 -3.93 10.87 7.55
C ALA A 215 -5.25 11.35 8.20
N CYS A 216 -5.68 12.58 7.91
CA CYS A 216 -6.97 13.10 8.39
C CYS A 216 -8.17 12.31 7.84
N LEU A 217 -8.13 11.91 6.55
CA LEU A 217 -9.20 11.11 5.94
C LEU A 217 -9.29 9.68 6.53
N THR A 218 -8.18 9.13 6.97
CA THR A 218 -8.10 7.76 7.52
C THR A 218 -8.13 7.73 9.04
N CYS A 219 -8.11 8.88 9.71
CA CYS A 219 -8.28 9.00 11.15
C CYS A 219 -9.70 8.60 11.56
N LYS A 220 -9.83 7.75 12.58
CA LYS A 220 -11.12 7.28 13.10
C LYS A 220 -11.61 8.15 14.22
#